data_1959e3840fb451180eba679d20e2f102
#
_entry.id   1959e3840fb451180eba679d20e2f102
#
_cell.length_a   1.000
_cell.length_b   1.000
_cell.length_c   1.000
_cell.angle_alpha   90.00
_cell.angle_beta   90.00
_cell.angle_gamma   90.00
#
_symmetry.space_group_name_H-M   'P 1'
#
loop_
_entity.id
_entity.type
_entity.pdbx_description
1 polymer ?
#
loop_
_entity_poly.entity_id
_entity_poly.type
_entity_poly.pdbx_seq_one_letter_code
_entity_poly.pdbx_strand_id
1 'polypeptide(L)'
;MGRGHKQIEGQISFDFCLDTRNYVCQANTLVGGKQALKLNSAKLIRAAIMQVVKGDEELKPYIISIRDLAELLGVPASNIYRDIENITDDIISNPVYIREERAGKTIRFIKIPWVTRCEYSSDIGIAIELNDKLKPFLLNLKEHYTQYTLQEVLVMKSVYAIRIFEMIQSKIMSKILPKDGISIEVPVQEIRECCDCEDKYPAFGNFKDKVIDKAVSEINRVTMYSVNYSYIKEKRNVIGIIFHVNMCYHG
;
A
#
# COMPACT_ATOMS: atom_id res chain seq x y z
N MET A 1 -28.80 -28.06 15.55
CA MET A 1 -29.03 -27.18 16.71
C MET A 1 -27.89 -26.17 16.74
N GLY A 2 -28.19 -24.96 16.23
CA GLY A 2 -27.20 -23.87 16.19
C GLY A 2 -27.05 -23.27 17.57
N ARG A 3 -25.83 -23.15 18.02
CA ARG A 3 -25.50 -22.40 19.26
C ARG A 3 -25.59 -20.91 18.93
N GLY A 4 -26.69 -20.27 19.36
CA GLY A 4 -26.82 -18.84 19.31
C GLY A 4 -25.78 -18.18 20.24
N HIS A 5 -24.92 -17.32 19.67
CA HIS A 5 -24.10 -16.42 20.47
C HIS A 5 -25.02 -15.43 21.18
N LYS A 6 -24.98 -15.38 22.51
CA LYS A 6 -25.58 -14.31 23.27
C LYS A 6 -24.81 -13.01 22.98
N GLN A 7 -25.47 -12.05 22.38
CA GLN A 7 -24.96 -10.68 22.33
C GLN A 7 -24.92 -10.13 23.77
N ILE A 8 -23.75 -9.66 24.16
CA ILE A 8 -23.58 -8.86 25.37
C ILE A 8 -23.89 -7.41 24.96
N GLU A 9 -24.78 -6.75 25.67
CA GLU A 9 -25.14 -5.34 25.43
C GLU A 9 -23.87 -4.49 25.48
N GLY A 10 -23.56 -3.77 24.39
CA GLY A 10 -22.32 -3.00 24.20
C GLY A 10 -21.23 -3.72 23.42
N GLN A 11 -21.40 -5.00 23.05
CA GLN A 11 -20.49 -5.71 22.18
C GLN A 11 -20.87 -5.40 20.73
N ILE A 12 -20.03 -4.61 20.05
CA ILE A 12 -20.12 -4.43 18.60
C ILE A 12 -19.77 -5.80 17.99
N SER A 13 -20.76 -6.51 17.46
CA SER A 13 -20.50 -7.75 16.73
C SER A 13 -19.88 -7.38 15.37
N PHE A 14 -18.60 -7.60 15.24
CA PHE A 14 -17.92 -7.51 13.95
C PHE A 14 -17.92 -8.91 13.34
N ASP A 15 -18.91 -9.20 12.50
CA ASP A 15 -18.81 -10.27 11.50
C ASP A 15 -17.87 -9.80 10.40
N PHE A 16 -16.58 -9.68 10.74
CA PHE A 16 -15.58 -9.20 9.83
C PHE A 16 -14.82 -10.39 9.25
N CYS A 17 -15.17 -10.77 8.04
CA CYS A 17 -14.31 -11.52 7.16
C CYS A 17 -13.69 -10.52 6.19
N LEU A 18 -12.38 -10.36 6.23
CA LEU A 18 -11.63 -9.52 5.29
C LEU A 18 -11.89 -10.02 3.87
N ASP A 19 -12.83 -9.39 3.15
CA ASP A 19 -12.96 -9.67 1.71
C ASP A 19 -11.83 -8.96 0.97
N THR A 20 -10.75 -9.72 0.70
CA THR A 20 -9.55 -9.21 0.02
C THR A 20 -9.81 -8.73 -1.40
N ARG A 21 -11.00 -9.01 -1.97
CA ARG A 21 -11.46 -8.47 -3.26
C ARG A 21 -11.94 -7.03 -3.16
N ASN A 22 -12.17 -6.52 -1.94
CA ASN A 22 -12.50 -5.13 -1.71
C ASN A 22 -11.30 -4.22 -2.04
N TYR A 23 -11.63 -2.98 -2.32
CA TYR A 23 -10.68 -2.02 -2.84
C TYR A 23 -9.99 -1.22 -1.74
N VAL A 24 -8.68 -1.11 -1.86
CA VAL A 24 -7.88 -0.06 -1.18
C VAL A 24 -8.00 1.20 -2.02
N CYS A 25 -8.52 2.28 -1.43
CA CYS A 25 -8.69 3.57 -2.10
C CYS A 25 -7.91 4.64 -1.34
N GLN A 26 -7.03 5.36 -2.02
CA GLN A 26 -6.21 6.41 -1.40
C GLN A 26 -5.84 7.50 -2.42
N ALA A 27 -5.74 8.75 -1.95
CA ALA A 27 -5.35 9.86 -2.80
C ALA A 27 -3.95 9.64 -3.42
N ASN A 28 -3.75 10.06 -4.67
CA ASN A 28 -2.47 9.91 -5.36
C ASN A 28 -1.32 10.62 -4.62
N THR A 29 -1.60 11.70 -3.90
CA THR A 29 -0.62 12.39 -3.05
C THR A 29 -0.15 11.55 -1.87
N LEU A 30 -1.04 10.71 -1.30
CA LEU A 30 -0.67 9.75 -0.25
C LEU A 30 0.16 8.60 -0.84
N VAL A 31 -0.24 8.10 -2.00
CA VAL A 31 0.50 7.08 -2.76
C VAL A 31 1.90 7.55 -3.11
N GLY A 32 2.06 8.78 -3.63
CA GLY A 32 3.36 9.36 -3.97
C GLY A 32 4.22 9.72 -2.76
N GLY A 33 3.65 9.79 -1.57
CA GLY A 33 4.39 10.10 -0.34
C GLY A 33 5.42 9.02 0.00
N LYS A 34 6.54 9.43 0.60
CA LYS A 34 7.55 8.51 1.12
C LYS A 34 6.98 7.70 2.29
N GLN A 35 7.13 6.39 2.25
CA GLN A 35 6.63 5.46 3.25
C GLN A 35 7.70 4.43 3.59
N ALA A 36 8.17 4.46 4.83
CA ALA A 36 9.26 3.61 5.33
C ALA A 36 8.76 2.31 5.99
N LEU A 37 7.49 1.96 5.82
CA LEU A 37 6.90 0.76 6.41
C LEU A 37 7.56 -0.51 5.88
N LYS A 38 7.79 -1.48 6.77
CA LYS A 38 8.13 -2.84 6.37
C LYS A 38 6.94 -3.55 5.70
N LEU A 39 7.21 -4.69 5.06
CA LEU A 39 6.21 -5.39 4.25
C LEU A 39 4.90 -5.68 5.00
N ASN A 40 4.98 -6.28 6.19
CA ASN A 40 3.79 -6.68 6.94
C ASN A 40 3.03 -5.47 7.50
N SER A 41 3.74 -4.44 7.94
CA SER A 41 3.16 -3.16 8.36
C SER A 41 2.45 -2.46 7.21
N ALA A 42 3.06 -2.46 6.03
CA ALA A 42 2.45 -1.92 4.83
C ALA A 42 1.16 -2.67 4.44
N LYS A 43 1.16 -4.00 4.50
CA LYS A 43 -0.05 -4.82 4.25
C LYS A 43 -1.14 -4.54 5.27
N LEU A 44 -0.78 -4.46 6.55
CA LEU A 44 -1.73 -4.20 7.63
C LEU A 44 -2.41 -2.83 7.49
N ILE A 45 -1.66 -1.79 7.16
CA ILE A 45 -2.24 -0.46 6.90
C ILE A 45 -3.16 -0.50 5.67
N ARG A 46 -2.83 -1.22 4.57
CA ARG A 46 -3.72 -1.35 3.42
C ARG A 46 -5.00 -2.11 3.78
N ALA A 47 -4.91 -3.12 4.64
CA ALA A 47 -6.08 -3.84 5.14
C ALA A 47 -7.00 -2.94 6.02
N ALA A 48 -6.44 -2.00 6.77
CA ALA A 48 -7.23 -0.99 7.47
C ALA A 48 -7.88 0.01 6.49
N ILE A 49 -7.11 0.53 5.52
CA ILE A 49 -7.61 1.48 4.51
C ILE A 49 -8.72 0.85 3.65
N MET A 50 -8.63 -0.42 3.30
CA MET A 50 -9.65 -1.15 2.53
C MET A 50 -11.03 -1.14 3.22
N GLN A 51 -11.06 -1.02 4.55
CA GLN A 51 -12.30 -0.99 5.32
C GLN A 51 -12.96 0.40 5.33
N VAL A 52 -12.30 1.43 4.82
CA VAL A 52 -12.89 2.75 4.60
C VAL A 52 -13.84 2.65 3.42
N VAL A 53 -15.13 2.85 3.65
CA VAL A 53 -16.16 2.72 2.59
C VAL A 53 -16.58 4.09 2.06
N LYS A 54 -17.06 4.08 0.82
CA LYS A 54 -17.57 5.29 0.18
C LYS A 54 -18.78 5.83 0.96
N GLY A 55 -18.70 7.09 1.37
CA GLY A 55 -19.74 7.74 2.17
C GLY A 55 -19.43 7.80 3.66
N ASP A 56 -18.33 7.18 4.12
CA ASP A 56 -17.85 7.44 5.48
C ASP A 56 -17.48 8.92 5.61
N GLU A 57 -17.93 9.57 6.66
CA GLU A 57 -17.60 10.95 7.02
C GLU A 57 -16.43 11.00 8.02
N GLU A 58 -16.21 9.89 8.74
CA GLU A 58 -15.20 9.77 9.78
C GLU A 58 -14.42 8.46 9.63
N LEU A 59 -13.16 8.48 10.06
CA LEU A 59 -12.37 7.27 10.22
C LEU A 59 -12.80 6.58 11.52
N LYS A 60 -13.07 5.28 11.44
CA LYS A 60 -13.50 4.44 12.56
C LYS A 60 -12.34 3.58 13.03
N PRO A 61 -12.39 2.99 14.22
CA PRO A 61 -11.49 1.88 14.55
C PRO A 61 -11.74 0.72 13.59
N TYR A 62 -10.68 0.23 12.94
CA TYR A 62 -10.72 -0.89 11.99
C TYR A 62 -10.17 -2.13 12.66
N ILE A 63 -10.98 -3.18 12.72
CA ILE A 63 -10.60 -4.43 13.38
C ILE A 63 -10.21 -5.46 12.34
N ILE A 64 -9.10 -6.14 12.57
CA ILE A 64 -8.63 -7.26 11.79
C ILE A 64 -8.50 -8.45 12.74
N SER A 65 -9.27 -9.50 12.50
CA SER A 65 -9.28 -10.69 13.35
C SER A 65 -7.92 -11.42 13.33
N ILE A 66 -7.67 -12.24 14.35
CA ILE A 66 -6.48 -13.10 14.40
C ILE A 66 -6.37 -14.00 13.17
N ARG A 67 -7.50 -14.52 12.71
CA ARG A 67 -7.54 -15.35 11.51
C ARG A 67 -7.15 -14.57 10.26
N ASP A 68 -7.75 -13.38 10.07
CA ASP A 68 -7.45 -12.53 8.93
C ASP A 68 -6.00 -12.03 8.96
N LEU A 69 -5.46 -11.74 10.16
CA LEU A 69 -4.05 -11.42 10.35
C LEU A 69 -3.13 -12.57 9.93
N ALA A 70 -3.46 -13.81 10.35
CA ALA A 70 -2.70 -15.00 9.98
C ALA A 70 -2.63 -15.16 8.47
N GLU A 71 -3.76 -15.02 7.80
CA GLU A 71 -3.87 -15.11 6.34
C GLU A 71 -3.11 -13.94 5.66
N LEU A 72 -3.34 -12.72 6.13
CA LEU A 72 -2.69 -11.50 5.60
C LEU A 72 -1.17 -11.55 5.70
N LEU A 73 -0.65 -12.05 6.83
CA LEU A 73 0.78 -12.14 7.07
C LEU A 73 1.41 -13.42 6.49
N GLY A 74 0.58 -14.40 6.12
CA GLY A 74 1.05 -15.72 5.65
C GLY A 74 1.77 -16.53 6.73
N VAL A 75 1.32 -16.40 7.99
CA VAL A 75 1.90 -17.08 9.15
C VAL A 75 0.84 -17.83 9.94
N PRO A 76 1.20 -18.91 10.66
CA PRO A 76 0.26 -19.57 11.57
C PRO A 76 -0.25 -18.60 12.65
N ALA A 77 -1.53 -18.71 13.03
CA ALA A 77 -2.15 -17.87 14.05
C ALA A 77 -1.36 -17.85 15.38
N SER A 78 -0.72 -18.97 15.75
CA SER A 78 0.13 -19.07 16.94
C SER A 78 1.38 -18.17 16.91
N ASN A 79 1.82 -17.75 15.73
CA ASN A 79 3.02 -16.91 15.57
C ASN A 79 2.71 -15.42 15.50
N ILE A 80 1.44 -15.03 15.35
CA ILE A 80 1.04 -13.62 15.21
C ILE A 80 1.48 -12.81 16.42
N TYR A 81 1.27 -13.32 17.62
CA TYR A 81 1.59 -12.61 18.87
C TYR A 81 3.04 -12.13 18.89
N ARG A 82 3.98 -12.97 18.43
CA ARG A 82 5.41 -12.62 18.41
C ARG A 82 5.73 -11.49 17.43
N ASP A 83 4.99 -11.40 16.32
CA ASP A 83 5.32 -10.49 15.24
C ASP A 83 4.49 -9.18 15.31
N ILE A 84 3.33 -9.20 16.00
CA ILE A 84 2.41 -8.06 15.98
C ILE A 84 2.98 -6.83 16.71
N GLU A 85 3.72 -7.01 17.78
CA GLU A 85 4.37 -5.91 18.51
C GLU A 85 5.37 -5.19 17.60
N ASN A 86 6.24 -5.92 16.91
CA ASN A 86 7.18 -5.36 15.95
C ASN A 86 6.49 -4.65 14.76
N ILE A 87 5.33 -5.15 14.33
CA ILE A 87 4.53 -4.57 13.25
C ILE A 87 3.91 -3.25 13.70
N THR A 88 3.33 -3.22 14.90
CA THR A 88 2.74 -2.00 15.46
C THR A 88 3.77 -0.93 15.76
N ASP A 89 4.93 -1.32 16.28
CA ASP A 89 6.07 -0.41 16.50
C ASP A 89 6.55 0.22 15.20
N ASP A 90 6.65 -0.59 14.13
CA ASP A 90 7.05 -0.11 12.81
C ASP A 90 6.02 0.90 12.26
N ILE A 91 4.71 0.65 12.43
CA ILE A 91 3.64 1.55 11.99
C ILE A 91 3.68 2.88 12.75
N ILE A 92 3.85 2.83 14.06
CA ILE A 92 3.87 4.02 14.91
C ILE A 92 5.12 4.87 14.65
N SER A 93 6.26 4.22 14.41
CA SER A 93 7.55 4.89 14.24
C SER A 93 7.78 5.47 12.85
N ASN A 94 7.03 5.01 11.82
CA ASN A 94 7.27 5.38 10.43
C ASN A 94 6.10 6.14 9.81
N PRO A 95 5.98 7.45 10.04
CA PRO A 95 4.93 8.27 9.44
C PRO A 95 5.04 8.31 7.91
N VAL A 96 3.94 8.58 7.22
CA VAL A 96 4.00 8.96 5.83
C VAL A 96 4.54 10.39 5.71
N TYR A 97 5.45 10.59 4.74
CA TYR A 97 6.04 11.89 4.44
C TYR A 97 5.58 12.35 3.07
N ILE A 98 4.75 13.38 3.03
CA ILE A 98 4.22 13.98 1.81
C ILE A 98 4.96 15.28 1.56
N ARG A 99 5.53 15.42 0.36
CA ARG A 99 6.26 16.60 -0.08
C ARG A 99 5.47 17.30 -1.19
N GLU A 100 5.42 18.61 -1.10
CA GLU A 100 4.88 19.46 -2.15
C GLU A 100 6.02 20.25 -2.76
N GLU A 101 6.21 20.13 -4.07
CA GLU A 101 7.29 20.78 -4.81
C GLU A 101 6.73 21.76 -5.83
N ARG A 102 7.44 22.86 -6.02
CA ARG A 102 7.17 23.83 -7.07
C ARG A 102 8.49 24.27 -7.72
N ALA A 103 8.56 24.11 -9.04
CA ALA A 103 9.78 24.42 -9.81
C ALA A 103 11.05 23.73 -9.26
N GLY A 104 10.93 22.46 -8.87
CA GLY A 104 12.04 21.66 -8.32
C GLY A 104 12.49 22.05 -6.90
N LYS A 105 11.71 22.90 -6.21
CA LYS A 105 11.97 23.24 -4.81
C LYS A 105 10.85 22.74 -3.92
N THR A 106 11.20 22.10 -2.82
CA THR A 106 10.22 21.73 -1.77
C THR A 106 9.71 23.01 -1.12
N ILE A 107 8.42 23.30 -1.29
CA ILE A 107 7.74 24.46 -0.69
C ILE A 107 7.03 24.08 0.61
N ARG A 108 6.67 22.82 0.77
CA ARG A 108 5.99 22.30 1.96
C ARG A 108 6.26 20.83 2.12
N PHE A 109 6.29 20.35 3.36
CA PHE A 109 6.19 18.93 3.66
C PHE A 109 5.29 18.69 4.86
N ILE A 110 4.72 17.50 4.91
CA ILE A 110 3.88 17.04 6.02
C ILE A 110 4.34 15.64 6.39
N LYS A 111 4.48 15.39 7.68
CA LYS A 111 4.66 14.04 8.23
C LYS A 111 3.40 13.69 9.03
N ILE A 112 2.72 12.62 8.65
CA ILE A 112 1.49 12.18 9.31
C ILE A 112 1.71 10.77 9.82
N PRO A 113 1.61 10.51 11.15
CA PRO A 113 1.55 9.16 11.66
C PRO A 113 0.37 8.41 11.04
N TRP A 114 0.55 7.13 10.72
CA TRP A 114 -0.52 6.32 10.14
C TRP A 114 -1.69 6.12 11.10
N VAL A 115 -1.37 5.99 12.38
CA VAL A 115 -2.32 5.60 13.41
C VAL A 115 -2.23 6.54 14.61
N THR A 116 -3.34 6.70 15.31
CA THR A 116 -3.40 7.29 16.66
C THR A 116 -3.31 6.22 17.72
N ARG A 117 -3.77 5.00 17.41
CA ARG A 117 -3.77 3.85 18.32
C ARG A 117 -3.70 2.55 17.54
N CYS A 118 -2.94 1.60 18.06
CA CYS A 118 -3.01 0.18 17.75
C CYS A 118 -3.23 -0.58 19.04
N GLU A 119 -4.21 -1.49 19.05
CA GLU A 119 -4.49 -2.34 20.21
C GLU A 119 -4.64 -3.79 19.75
N TYR A 120 -3.85 -4.66 20.34
CA TYR A 120 -3.93 -6.09 20.10
C TYR A 120 -4.60 -6.79 21.28
N SER A 121 -5.54 -7.67 20.96
CA SER A 121 -6.17 -8.59 21.90
C SER A 121 -6.15 -10.00 21.34
N SER A 122 -5.79 -10.98 22.20
CA SER A 122 -5.78 -12.41 21.80
C SER A 122 -7.15 -12.94 21.38
N ASP A 123 -8.22 -12.28 21.81
CA ASP A 123 -9.59 -12.73 21.58
C ASP A 123 -10.23 -12.08 20.34
N ILE A 124 -9.76 -10.87 19.97
CA ILE A 124 -10.35 -10.05 18.93
C ILE A 124 -9.44 -9.99 17.69
N GLY A 125 -8.14 -9.76 17.89
CA GLY A 125 -7.18 -9.45 16.87
C GLY A 125 -6.54 -8.09 17.07
N ILE A 126 -6.38 -7.30 16.02
CA ILE A 126 -5.85 -5.94 16.11
C ILE A 126 -6.91 -4.90 15.76
N ALA A 127 -7.05 -3.89 16.60
CA ALA A 127 -7.79 -2.67 16.33
C ALA A 127 -6.82 -1.56 15.90
N ILE A 128 -7.10 -0.92 14.77
CA ILE A 128 -6.30 0.15 14.17
C ILE A 128 -7.14 1.39 14.08
N GLU A 129 -6.73 2.45 14.75
CA GLU A 129 -7.30 3.78 14.62
C GLU A 129 -6.40 4.62 13.72
N LEU A 130 -6.82 4.83 12.48
CA LEU A 130 -6.09 5.68 11.54
C LEU A 130 -6.11 7.13 12.02
N ASN A 131 -5.01 7.84 11.78
CA ASN A 131 -4.89 9.24 12.18
C ASN A 131 -5.88 10.12 11.41
N ASP A 132 -6.62 10.98 12.10
CA ASP A 132 -7.61 11.89 11.52
C ASP A 132 -7.03 12.84 10.46
N LYS A 133 -5.73 13.13 10.51
CA LYS A 133 -5.05 13.92 9.46
C LYS A 133 -4.95 13.19 8.13
N LEU A 134 -5.26 11.89 8.10
CA LEU A 134 -5.37 11.11 6.86
C LEU A 134 -6.75 11.24 6.18
N LYS A 135 -7.78 11.80 6.85
CA LYS A 135 -9.12 11.97 6.26
C LYS A 135 -9.12 12.57 4.86
N PRO A 136 -8.40 13.67 4.56
CA PRO A 136 -8.39 14.25 3.22
C PRO A 136 -7.81 13.32 2.14
N PHE A 137 -7.07 12.28 2.53
CA PHE A 137 -6.41 11.35 1.63
C PHE A 137 -7.14 10.01 1.51
N LEU A 138 -8.16 9.77 2.34
CA LEU A 138 -8.88 8.49 2.40
C LEU A 138 -10.40 8.63 2.25
N LEU A 139 -10.99 9.77 2.65
CA LEU A 139 -12.43 9.99 2.62
C LEU A 139 -12.87 10.84 1.44
N ASN A 140 -14.06 10.55 0.91
CA ASN A 140 -14.73 11.34 -0.12
C ASN A 140 -13.87 11.63 -1.38
N LEU A 141 -13.03 10.67 -1.76
CA LEU A 141 -12.16 10.79 -2.92
C LEU A 141 -12.99 10.82 -4.21
N LYS A 142 -12.88 11.89 -4.99
CA LYS A 142 -13.59 12.10 -6.26
C LYS A 142 -12.67 11.97 -7.47
N GLU A 143 -11.48 12.53 -7.35
CA GLU A 143 -10.46 12.64 -8.40
C GLU A 143 -9.07 12.35 -7.84
N HIS A 144 -8.12 12.06 -8.71
CA HIS A 144 -6.71 11.88 -8.34
C HIS A 144 -6.50 10.87 -7.21
N TYR A 145 -7.19 9.74 -7.27
CA TYR A 145 -7.03 8.64 -6.33
C TYR A 145 -6.66 7.34 -7.04
N THR A 146 -5.99 6.51 -6.29
CA THR A 146 -5.59 5.15 -6.70
C THR A 146 -6.53 4.15 -6.07
N GLN A 147 -6.93 3.14 -6.84
CA GLN A 147 -7.80 2.06 -6.41
C GLN A 147 -7.28 0.73 -6.96
N TYR A 148 -7.15 -0.27 -6.09
CA TYR A 148 -6.76 -1.64 -6.42
C TYR A 148 -7.32 -2.60 -5.37
N THR A 149 -7.37 -3.91 -5.66
CA THR A 149 -7.86 -4.88 -4.68
C THR A 149 -6.79 -5.18 -3.63
N LEU A 150 -7.20 -5.37 -2.37
CA LEU A 150 -6.26 -5.73 -1.31
C LEU A 150 -5.50 -7.02 -1.66
N GLN A 151 -6.15 -7.97 -2.33
CA GLN A 151 -5.56 -9.24 -2.74
C GLN A 151 -4.29 -9.06 -3.58
N GLU A 152 -4.25 -8.05 -4.48
CA GLU A 152 -3.08 -7.82 -5.34
C GLU A 152 -1.81 -7.53 -4.53
N VAL A 153 -1.93 -6.79 -3.43
CA VAL A 153 -0.76 -6.46 -2.60
C VAL A 153 -0.46 -7.48 -1.51
N LEU A 154 -1.46 -8.26 -1.05
CA LEU A 154 -1.24 -9.27 -0.01
C LEU A 154 -0.29 -10.39 -0.45
N VAL A 155 -0.35 -10.78 -1.72
CA VAL A 155 0.48 -11.85 -2.28
C VAL A 155 1.89 -11.39 -2.66
N MET A 156 2.16 -10.07 -2.65
CA MET A 156 3.49 -9.52 -2.87
C MET A 156 4.41 -9.83 -1.68
N LYS A 157 5.68 -10.12 -1.98
CA LYS A 157 6.73 -10.47 -0.99
C LYS A 157 7.75 -9.36 -0.77
N SER A 158 7.60 -8.25 -1.47
CA SER A 158 8.46 -7.08 -1.37
C SER A 158 7.64 -5.81 -1.17
N VAL A 159 8.03 -4.99 -0.18
CA VAL A 159 7.43 -3.66 -0.02
C VAL A 159 7.69 -2.78 -1.25
N TYR A 160 8.81 -2.96 -1.94
CA TYR A 160 9.11 -2.25 -3.18
C TYR A 160 8.12 -2.60 -4.29
N ALA A 161 7.68 -3.87 -4.36
CA ALA A 161 6.65 -4.28 -5.31
C ALA A 161 5.32 -3.58 -5.03
N ILE A 162 4.91 -3.51 -3.78
CA ILE A 162 3.70 -2.76 -3.37
C ILE A 162 3.83 -1.29 -3.79
N ARG A 163 4.94 -0.65 -3.45
CA ARG A 163 5.14 0.79 -3.71
C ARG A 163 5.20 1.13 -5.19
N ILE A 164 5.92 0.33 -6.00
CA ILE A 164 5.99 0.53 -7.45
C ILE A 164 4.65 0.21 -8.11
N PHE A 165 3.94 -0.83 -7.66
CA PHE A 165 2.59 -1.13 -8.13
C PHE A 165 1.63 0.05 -7.88
N GLU A 166 1.59 0.56 -6.65
CA GLU A 166 0.76 1.72 -6.30
C GLU A 166 1.14 2.96 -7.11
N MET A 167 2.43 3.21 -7.33
CA MET A 167 2.93 4.30 -8.17
C MET A 167 2.44 4.17 -9.61
N ILE A 168 2.53 2.98 -10.19
CA ILE A 168 2.02 2.70 -11.55
C ILE A 168 0.50 2.94 -11.57
N GLN A 169 -0.25 2.39 -10.62
CA GLN A 169 -1.70 2.58 -10.52
C GLN A 169 -2.10 4.06 -10.41
N SER A 170 -1.34 4.85 -9.65
CA SER A 170 -1.62 6.28 -9.47
C SER A 170 -1.45 7.11 -10.76
N LYS A 171 -0.64 6.61 -11.70
CA LYS A 171 -0.37 7.27 -12.99
C LYS A 171 -1.27 6.72 -14.12
N ILE A 172 -2.01 5.65 -13.88
CA ILE A 172 -3.03 5.15 -14.80
C ILE A 172 -4.30 6.00 -14.62
N MET A 173 -4.47 7.02 -15.46
CA MET A 173 -5.58 7.97 -15.38
C MET A 173 -6.94 7.37 -15.78
N SER A 174 -6.94 6.23 -16.47
CA SER A 174 -8.15 5.54 -16.93
C SER A 174 -8.29 4.20 -16.23
N LYS A 175 -9.51 3.84 -15.82
CA LYS A 175 -9.84 2.52 -15.27
C LYS A 175 -9.66 1.37 -16.28
N ILE A 176 -9.59 1.72 -17.57
CA ILE A 176 -9.41 0.77 -18.67
C ILE A 176 -8.15 1.18 -19.41
N LEU A 177 -7.16 0.30 -19.43
CA LEU A 177 -5.98 0.50 -20.25
C LEU A 177 -6.33 0.42 -21.74
N PRO A 178 -5.74 1.28 -22.60
CA PRO A 178 -5.80 1.12 -24.03
C PRO A 178 -5.31 -0.28 -24.46
N LYS A 179 -5.77 -0.76 -25.62
CA LYS A 179 -5.33 -2.08 -26.15
C LYS A 179 -3.82 -2.18 -26.33
N ASP A 180 -3.19 -1.08 -26.69
CA ASP A 180 -1.74 -0.99 -26.91
C ASP A 180 -0.96 -0.68 -25.62
N GLY A 181 -1.65 -0.68 -24.46
CA GLY A 181 -1.07 -0.35 -23.17
C GLY A 181 -0.76 1.13 -23.02
N ILE A 182 0.02 1.45 -21.98
CA ILE A 182 0.51 2.81 -21.71
C ILE A 182 1.99 2.77 -21.34
N SER A 183 2.65 3.90 -21.56
CA SER A 183 4.03 4.13 -21.11
C SER A 183 4.03 5.23 -20.04
N ILE A 184 4.63 4.93 -18.90
CA ILE A 184 4.68 5.81 -17.71
C ILE A 184 6.14 6.15 -17.44
N GLU A 185 6.49 7.41 -17.61
CA GLU A 185 7.84 7.90 -17.30
C GLU A 185 7.93 8.29 -15.83
N VAL A 186 8.95 7.77 -15.13
CA VAL A 186 9.19 8.06 -13.72
C VAL A 186 10.68 8.35 -13.50
N PRO A 187 11.06 9.50 -12.95
CA PRO A 187 12.43 9.78 -12.55
C PRO A 187 12.93 8.74 -11.55
N VAL A 188 14.19 8.30 -11.67
CA VAL A 188 14.82 7.37 -10.71
C VAL A 188 14.71 7.89 -9.29
N GLN A 189 14.88 9.21 -9.11
CA GLN A 189 14.80 9.85 -7.80
C GLN A 189 13.39 9.71 -7.19
N GLU A 190 12.33 9.89 -7.98
CA GLU A 190 10.94 9.71 -7.52
C GLU A 190 10.69 8.27 -7.05
N ILE A 191 11.22 7.27 -7.77
CA ILE A 191 11.10 5.86 -7.36
C ILE A 191 11.84 5.63 -6.04
N ARG A 192 13.05 6.17 -5.90
CA ARG A 192 13.84 6.04 -4.67
C ARG A 192 13.14 6.65 -3.47
N GLU A 193 12.60 7.84 -3.62
CA GLU A 193 11.85 8.55 -2.57
C GLU A 193 10.57 7.79 -2.18
N CYS A 194 9.77 7.41 -3.17
CA CYS A 194 8.55 6.64 -2.94
C CYS A 194 8.84 5.33 -2.19
N CYS A 195 9.94 4.66 -2.52
CA CYS A 195 10.35 3.38 -1.93
C CYS A 195 11.19 3.49 -0.66
N ASP A 196 11.43 4.68 -0.12
CA ASP A 196 12.34 4.91 1.02
C ASP A 196 13.71 4.24 0.83
N CYS A 197 14.31 4.48 -0.33
CA CYS A 197 15.62 3.89 -0.64
C CYS A 197 16.61 4.86 -1.29
N GLU A 198 16.51 6.17 -0.98
CA GLU A 198 17.41 7.21 -1.49
C GLU A 198 18.87 6.90 -1.11
N ASP A 199 19.09 6.48 0.12
CA ASP A 199 20.41 6.17 0.68
C ASP A 199 20.78 4.68 0.53
N LYS A 200 19.88 3.87 -0.05
CA LYS A 200 20.10 2.44 -0.29
C LYS A 200 20.45 2.22 -1.76
N TYR A 201 21.30 1.23 -1.99
CA TYR A 201 21.68 0.82 -3.36
C TYR A 201 22.22 1.98 -4.22
N PRO A 202 23.34 2.64 -3.82
CA PRO A 202 23.87 3.81 -4.52
C PRO A 202 24.21 3.50 -5.99
N ALA A 203 24.75 2.30 -6.29
CA ALA A 203 24.96 1.85 -7.66
C ALA A 203 23.62 1.51 -8.33
N PHE A 204 23.38 2.06 -9.52
CA PHE A 204 22.13 1.85 -10.27
C PHE A 204 21.86 0.35 -10.54
N GLY A 205 22.89 -0.46 -10.82
CA GLY A 205 22.72 -1.91 -11.02
C GLY A 205 22.08 -2.59 -9.81
N ASN A 206 22.57 -2.30 -8.60
CA ASN A 206 21.98 -2.84 -7.37
C ASN A 206 20.57 -2.34 -7.12
N PHE A 207 20.29 -1.06 -7.38
CA PHE A 207 18.95 -0.50 -7.30
C PHE A 207 18.00 -1.18 -8.30
N LYS A 208 18.44 -1.34 -9.54
CA LYS A 208 17.70 -2.08 -10.56
C LYS A 208 17.32 -3.48 -10.08
N ASP A 209 18.31 -4.28 -9.68
CA ASP A 209 18.10 -5.70 -9.34
C ASP A 209 17.25 -5.88 -8.06
N LYS A 210 17.49 -5.04 -7.03
CA LYS A 210 16.84 -5.18 -5.72
C LYS A 210 15.48 -4.50 -5.63
N VAL A 211 15.21 -3.48 -6.46
CA VAL A 211 14.00 -2.68 -6.40
C VAL A 211 13.18 -2.87 -7.67
N ILE A 212 13.70 -2.54 -8.84
CA ILE A 212 12.92 -2.50 -10.09
C ILE A 212 12.59 -3.92 -10.59
N ASP A 213 13.60 -4.77 -10.82
CA ASP A 213 13.40 -6.12 -11.37
C ASP A 213 12.54 -6.96 -10.44
N LYS A 214 12.79 -6.87 -9.13
CA LYS A 214 12.01 -7.58 -8.13
C LYS A 214 10.56 -7.14 -8.13
N ALA A 215 10.31 -5.83 -8.20
CA ALA A 215 8.95 -5.30 -8.23
C ALA A 215 8.21 -5.70 -9.52
N VAL A 216 8.83 -5.51 -10.68
CA VAL A 216 8.26 -5.88 -11.98
C VAL A 216 7.95 -7.37 -12.04
N SER A 217 8.87 -8.23 -11.59
CA SER A 217 8.65 -9.68 -11.54
C SER A 217 7.44 -10.06 -10.66
N GLU A 218 7.31 -9.42 -9.48
CA GLU A 218 6.17 -9.71 -8.60
C GLU A 218 4.85 -9.18 -9.18
N ILE A 219 4.82 -7.96 -9.71
CA ILE A 219 3.63 -7.37 -10.33
C ILE A 219 3.13 -8.28 -11.47
N ASN A 220 4.02 -8.69 -12.37
CA ASN A 220 3.68 -9.57 -13.48
C ASN A 220 3.17 -10.94 -13.05
N ARG A 221 3.59 -11.42 -11.88
CA ARG A 221 3.20 -12.72 -11.36
C ARG A 221 1.82 -12.71 -10.67
N VAL A 222 1.46 -11.59 -10.02
CA VAL A 222 0.33 -11.58 -9.08
C VAL A 222 -0.81 -10.67 -9.48
N THR A 223 -0.63 -9.85 -10.51
CA THR A 223 -1.67 -8.94 -11.02
C THR A 223 -2.04 -9.28 -12.47
N MET A 224 -3.09 -8.66 -12.96
CA MET A 224 -3.49 -8.76 -14.36
C MET A 224 -2.67 -7.88 -15.30
N TYR A 225 -1.62 -7.25 -14.82
CA TYR A 225 -0.76 -6.39 -15.64
C TYR A 225 0.48 -7.13 -16.12
N SER A 226 0.88 -6.82 -17.36
CA SER A 226 2.21 -7.12 -17.89
C SER A 226 3.01 -5.83 -17.92
N VAL A 227 4.03 -5.76 -17.09
CA VAL A 227 4.90 -4.60 -16.97
C VAL A 227 6.28 -4.95 -17.48
N ASN A 228 6.75 -4.17 -18.43
CA ASN A 228 8.15 -4.13 -18.87
C ASN A 228 8.68 -2.73 -18.64
N TYR A 229 9.98 -2.52 -18.78
CA TYR A 229 10.52 -1.18 -18.63
C TYR A 229 11.73 -0.93 -19.54
N SER A 230 11.97 0.33 -19.86
CA SER A 230 13.14 0.86 -20.55
C SER A 230 13.72 2.05 -19.77
N TYR A 231 14.88 2.55 -20.22
CA TYR A 231 15.59 3.60 -19.49
C TYR A 231 15.52 4.94 -20.20
N ILE A 232 15.37 6.00 -19.40
CA ILE A 232 15.70 7.36 -19.82
C ILE A 232 17.13 7.62 -19.40
N LYS A 233 18.00 7.96 -20.33
CA LYS A 233 19.43 8.17 -20.08
C LYS A 233 19.85 9.61 -20.40
N GLU A 234 20.70 10.13 -19.55
CA GLU A 234 21.48 11.33 -19.82
C GLU A 234 22.97 10.95 -19.82
N LYS A 235 23.59 11.03 -21.01
CA LYS A 235 24.96 10.53 -21.23
C LYS A 235 25.06 9.04 -20.84
N ARG A 236 25.82 8.71 -19.78
CA ARG A 236 26.00 7.33 -19.27
C ARG A 236 25.08 7.01 -18.08
N ASN A 237 24.37 8.02 -17.55
CA ASN A 237 23.55 7.85 -16.35
C ASN A 237 22.10 7.55 -16.70
N VAL A 238 21.49 6.61 -15.98
CA VAL A 238 20.05 6.38 -16.04
C VAL A 238 19.39 7.37 -15.08
N ILE A 239 18.57 8.25 -15.63
CA ILE A 239 17.88 9.32 -14.88
C ILE A 239 16.38 9.01 -14.66
N GLY A 240 15.82 8.10 -15.46
CA GLY A 240 14.41 7.72 -15.36
C GLY A 240 14.16 6.30 -15.88
N ILE A 241 13.00 5.80 -15.55
CA ILE A 241 12.44 4.53 -16.00
C ILE A 241 11.15 4.82 -16.75
N ILE A 242 10.96 4.17 -17.89
CA ILE A 242 9.68 4.14 -18.62
C ILE A 242 9.07 2.76 -18.35
N PHE A 243 8.00 2.69 -17.58
CA PHE A 243 7.22 1.47 -17.41
C PHE A 243 6.22 1.34 -18.55
N HIS A 244 6.30 0.23 -19.28
CA HIS A 244 5.35 -0.15 -20.32
C HIS A 244 4.35 -1.13 -19.73
N VAL A 245 3.10 -0.69 -19.58
CA VAL A 245 2.05 -1.42 -18.85
C VAL A 245 0.96 -1.85 -19.81
N ASN A 246 0.72 -3.15 -19.90
CA ASN A 246 -0.34 -3.77 -20.68
C ASN A 246 -1.24 -4.62 -19.78
N MET A 247 -2.46 -4.94 -20.25
CA MET A 247 -3.28 -5.97 -19.62
C MET A 247 -2.83 -7.36 -20.08
N CYS A 248 -2.62 -8.29 -19.13
CA CYS A 248 -2.53 -9.70 -19.46
C CYS A 248 -3.95 -10.25 -19.62
N TYR A 249 -4.36 -10.50 -20.85
CA TYR A 249 -5.53 -11.33 -21.08
C TYR A 249 -5.06 -12.79 -20.96
N HIS A 250 -5.31 -13.40 -19.79
CA HIS A 250 -5.23 -14.85 -19.71
C HIS A 250 -6.42 -15.41 -20.49
N GLY A 251 -6.13 -15.87 -21.72
CA GLY A 251 -7.08 -16.60 -22.57
C GLY A 251 -7.43 -17.97 -21.96
#